data_5279ee767d59909cca3ead31ad0f1804
#
_entry.id   5279ee767d59909cca3ead31ad0f1804
#
_cell.length_a   1.000
_cell.length_b   1.000
_cell.length_c   1.000
_cell.angle_alpha   90.00
_cell.angle_beta   90.00
_cell.angle_gamma   90.00
#
_symmetry.space_group_name_H-M   'P 1'
#
loop_
_entity.id
_entity.type
_entity.pdbx_description
1 polymer ?
#
loop_
_entity_poly.entity_id
_entity_poly.type
_entity_poly.pdbx_seq_one_letter_code
_entity_poly.pdbx_strand_id
1 'polypeptide(L)'
;QARGFRGFDATCPLVTKVHVEVAKLHKEGYEFIMIGHKGHPEVEGTMGQLPSGIHLVEDADDVQKVEPAQTQKLAVVTQTTLSVDDAADIMNAVKQRFPQVREPKQQDICYATQNRQDAIKLLSPQVDVVIVVGSPTSSNSNRLRDVAAKYGTPSYMVDHASELKPEWLVGKRTIGLTAGASAPDILVQQVIARLRELGAVSVRTLAGIQETIKFPLPKGLRQIGRAHV
;
A
#
# COMPACT_ATOMS: atom_id res chain seq x y z
N GLN A 1 26.04 10.24 5.71
CA GLN A 1 27.39 10.46 5.11
C GLN A 1 28.43 10.90 6.16
N ALA A 2 28.02 11.58 7.23
CA ALA A 2 28.94 12.06 8.28
C ALA A 2 29.73 10.92 9.02
N ARG A 3 29.28 9.65 8.89
CA ARG A 3 29.95 8.45 9.49
C ARG A 3 30.70 7.59 8.46
N GLY A 4 30.93 8.08 7.23
CA GLY A 4 31.66 7.35 6.18
C GLY A 4 30.87 6.21 5.51
N PHE A 5 29.59 6.04 5.84
CA PHE A 5 28.75 5.02 5.19
C PHE A 5 28.32 5.46 3.77
N ARG A 6 28.31 4.51 2.86
CA ARG A 6 27.74 4.67 1.52
C ARG A 6 26.25 4.31 1.58
N GLY A 7 25.40 5.33 1.51
CA GLY A 7 23.93 5.16 1.50
C GLY A 7 23.38 5.13 0.07
N PHE A 8 22.35 4.34 -0.13
CA PHE A 8 21.56 4.31 -1.36
C PHE A 8 20.10 4.61 -1.01
N ASP A 9 19.52 5.54 -1.76
CA ASP A 9 18.08 5.80 -1.66
C ASP A 9 17.33 4.72 -2.46
N ALA A 10 16.56 3.91 -1.75
CA ALA A 10 15.73 2.85 -2.29
C ALA A 10 14.22 3.17 -2.17
N THR A 11 13.87 4.45 -1.96
CA THR A 11 12.48 4.89 -1.95
C THR A 11 11.78 4.48 -3.24
N CYS A 12 10.59 3.92 -3.12
CA CYS A 12 9.78 3.52 -4.27
C CYS A 12 9.59 4.72 -5.22
N PRO A 13 9.79 4.55 -6.54
CA PRO A 13 9.58 5.64 -7.50
C PRO A 13 8.19 6.27 -7.45
N LEU A 14 7.18 5.52 -7.04
CA LEU A 14 5.80 6.03 -6.91
C LEU A 14 5.66 6.94 -5.67
N VAL A 15 6.35 6.64 -4.57
CA VAL A 15 6.46 7.54 -3.41
C VAL A 15 7.27 8.78 -3.77
N THR A 16 8.40 8.61 -4.47
CA THR A 16 9.22 9.73 -4.96
C THR A 16 8.41 10.69 -5.82
N LYS A 17 7.47 10.19 -6.64
CA LYS A 17 6.55 11.02 -7.42
C LYS A 17 5.74 11.96 -6.52
N VAL A 18 5.18 11.46 -5.41
CA VAL A 18 4.43 12.27 -4.44
C VAL A 18 5.34 13.34 -3.82
N HIS A 19 6.56 12.97 -3.40
CA HIS A 19 7.53 13.93 -2.86
C HIS A 19 7.86 15.07 -3.85
N VAL A 20 8.06 14.72 -5.13
CA VAL A 20 8.34 15.72 -6.18
C VAL A 20 7.14 16.63 -6.41
N GLU A 21 5.92 16.09 -6.38
CA GLU A 21 4.70 16.88 -6.55
C GLU A 21 4.52 17.85 -5.38
N VAL A 22 4.69 17.38 -4.15
CA VAL A 22 4.66 18.22 -2.94
C VAL A 22 5.69 19.35 -3.05
N ALA A 23 6.95 19.04 -3.35
CA ALA A 23 7.99 20.05 -3.45
C ALA A 23 7.74 21.07 -4.57
N LYS A 24 7.14 20.64 -5.69
CA LYS A 24 6.78 21.52 -6.82
C LYS A 24 5.65 22.46 -6.45
N LEU A 25 4.54 21.92 -5.94
CA LEU A 25 3.35 22.72 -5.62
C LEU A 25 3.60 23.67 -4.43
N HIS A 26 4.45 23.27 -3.49
CA HIS A 26 4.87 24.17 -2.42
C HIS A 26 5.53 25.43 -2.94
N LYS A 27 6.40 25.33 -3.98
CA LYS A 27 7.00 26.49 -4.65
C LYS A 27 5.97 27.39 -5.32
N GLU A 28 4.81 26.84 -5.68
CA GLU A 28 3.67 27.58 -6.23
C GLU A 28 2.78 28.17 -5.11
N GLY A 29 3.14 27.96 -3.84
CA GLY A 29 2.45 28.46 -2.65
C GLY A 29 1.28 27.62 -2.17
N TYR A 30 1.24 26.32 -2.51
CA TYR A 30 0.21 25.39 -2.01
C TYR A 30 0.54 24.88 -0.61
N GLU A 31 -0.49 24.73 0.21
CA GLU A 31 -0.53 23.84 1.37
C GLU A 31 -1.15 22.50 0.98
N PHE A 32 -1.03 21.48 1.86
CA PHE A 32 -1.42 20.13 1.52
C PHE A 32 -2.30 19.50 2.61
N ILE A 33 -3.27 18.70 2.17
CA ILE A 33 -3.91 17.67 2.97
C ILE A 33 -3.25 16.35 2.58
N MET A 34 -2.62 15.68 3.56
CA MET A 34 -2.04 14.35 3.41
C MET A 34 -3.02 13.32 3.95
N ILE A 35 -3.59 12.49 3.09
CA ILE A 35 -4.41 11.35 3.50
C ILE A 35 -3.48 10.17 3.74
N GLY A 36 -3.42 9.67 4.99
CA GLY A 36 -2.50 8.59 5.35
C GLY A 36 -2.54 8.25 6.82
N HIS A 37 -1.80 7.23 7.24
CA HIS A 37 -1.75 6.79 8.62
C HIS A 37 -0.57 7.41 9.37
N LYS A 38 -0.86 8.01 10.51
CA LYS A 38 0.14 8.59 11.42
C LYS A 38 1.21 7.54 11.79
N GLY A 39 2.46 7.96 11.77
CA GLY A 39 3.60 7.09 12.09
C GLY A 39 4.02 6.13 10.96
N HIS A 40 3.33 6.14 9.83
CA HIS A 40 3.75 5.35 8.67
C HIS A 40 4.98 6.01 8.00
N PRO A 41 6.06 5.26 7.67
CA PRO A 41 7.29 5.82 7.10
C PRO A 41 7.09 6.65 5.84
N GLU A 42 6.14 6.28 4.98
CA GLU A 42 5.80 7.03 3.76
C GLU A 42 5.16 8.39 4.11
N VAL A 43 4.27 8.42 5.11
CA VAL A 43 3.62 9.64 5.58
C VAL A 43 4.64 10.58 6.21
N GLU A 44 5.47 10.06 7.11
CA GLU A 44 6.58 10.80 7.72
C GLU A 44 7.54 11.37 6.66
N GLY A 45 7.89 10.54 5.66
CA GLY A 45 8.76 10.95 4.56
C GLY A 45 8.15 12.03 3.67
N THR A 46 6.85 11.97 3.41
CA THR A 46 6.13 12.97 2.60
C THR A 46 5.96 14.27 3.39
N MET A 47 5.54 14.19 4.65
CA MET A 47 5.41 15.37 5.52
C MET A 47 6.78 16.05 5.73
N GLY A 48 7.85 15.26 5.86
CA GLY A 48 9.22 15.75 6.01
C GLY A 48 9.80 16.46 4.77
N GLN A 49 9.10 16.49 3.63
CA GLN A 49 9.53 17.28 2.46
C GLN A 49 9.40 18.79 2.69
N LEU A 50 8.54 19.22 3.63
CA LEU A 50 8.27 20.61 3.92
C LEU A 50 8.42 20.89 5.42
N PRO A 51 8.82 22.10 5.81
CA PRO A 51 8.89 22.47 7.22
C PRO A 51 7.51 22.67 7.87
N SER A 52 6.47 22.96 7.09
CA SER A 52 5.09 23.19 7.53
C SER A 52 4.13 23.19 6.33
N GLY A 53 2.82 23.31 6.60
CA GLY A 53 1.79 23.44 5.56
C GLY A 53 1.34 22.10 4.98
N ILE A 54 1.58 20.98 5.71
CA ILE A 54 0.98 19.68 5.41
C ILE A 54 0.14 19.24 6.61
N HIS A 55 -1.14 19.00 6.37
CA HIS A 55 -2.13 18.59 7.36
C HIS A 55 -2.47 17.13 7.17
N LEU A 56 -2.12 16.27 8.13
CA LEU A 56 -2.43 14.85 8.09
C LEU A 56 -3.90 14.62 8.44
N VAL A 57 -4.56 13.78 7.66
CA VAL A 57 -5.91 13.27 7.94
C VAL A 57 -5.91 11.74 7.77
N GLU A 58 -6.48 11.04 8.75
CA GLU A 58 -6.59 9.58 8.76
C GLU A 58 -8.01 9.11 8.41
N ASP A 59 -9.01 9.96 8.67
CA ASP A 59 -10.43 9.71 8.43
C ASP A 59 -11.18 11.00 8.04
N ALA A 60 -12.49 10.87 7.78
CA ALA A 60 -13.36 11.99 7.42
C ALA A 60 -13.56 13.01 8.56
N ASP A 61 -13.47 12.57 9.82
CA ASP A 61 -13.61 13.45 10.98
C ASP A 61 -12.39 14.34 11.17
N ASP A 62 -11.21 13.85 10.82
CA ASP A 62 -9.98 14.64 10.83
C ASP A 62 -10.03 15.77 9.80
N VAL A 63 -10.70 15.54 8.67
CA VAL A 63 -10.89 16.59 7.66
C VAL A 63 -11.55 17.82 8.26
N GLN A 64 -12.48 17.66 9.23
CA GLN A 64 -13.17 18.76 9.87
C GLN A 64 -12.26 19.60 10.81
N LYS A 65 -11.12 19.05 11.20
CA LYS A 65 -10.16 19.70 12.11
C LYS A 65 -9.04 20.44 11.34
N VAL A 66 -8.95 20.25 10.02
CA VAL A 66 -7.92 20.91 9.19
C VAL A 66 -8.16 22.41 9.12
N GLU A 67 -7.18 23.20 9.53
CA GLU A 67 -7.21 24.66 9.43
C GLU A 67 -6.02 25.17 8.60
N PRO A 68 -6.12 25.18 7.26
CA PRO A 68 -5.07 25.67 6.41
C PRO A 68 -4.99 27.20 6.49
N ALA A 69 -3.80 27.78 6.36
CA ALA A 69 -3.65 29.23 6.34
C ALA A 69 -4.37 29.87 5.13
N GLN A 70 -4.58 29.09 4.07
CA GLN A 70 -5.35 29.51 2.91
C GLN A 70 -6.04 28.32 2.24
N THR A 71 -7.28 28.54 1.77
CA THR A 71 -8.08 27.52 1.08
C THR A 71 -7.95 27.57 -0.44
N GLN A 72 -7.49 28.70 -0.99
CA GLN A 72 -7.38 28.95 -2.42
C GLN A 72 -6.27 28.12 -3.09
N LYS A 73 -5.20 27.81 -2.35
CA LYS A 73 -4.07 27.01 -2.81
C LYS A 73 -3.87 25.83 -1.87
N LEU A 74 -4.81 24.93 -1.87
CA LEU A 74 -4.79 23.69 -1.12
C LEU A 74 -4.75 22.52 -2.08
N ALA A 75 -3.88 21.55 -1.88
CA ALA A 75 -3.77 20.34 -2.68
C ALA A 75 -3.90 19.09 -1.81
N VAL A 76 -4.33 17.98 -2.38
CA VAL A 76 -4.37 16.68 -1.70
C VAL A 76 -3.26 15.80 -2.25
N VAL A 77 -2.62 15.07 -1.35
CA VAL A 77 -1.75 13.92 -1.65
C VAL A 77 -2.12 12.76 -0.75
N THR A 78 -1.87 11.54 -1.20
CA THR A 78 -2.24 10.35 -0.43
C THR A 78 -1.06 9.41 -0.25
N GLN A 79 -1.07 8.64 0.84
CA GLN A 79 -0.21 7.48 1.01
C GLN A 79 -0.53 6.46 -0.10
N THR A 80 0.50 5.85 -0.69
CA THR A 80 0.36 4.98 -1.87
C THR A 80 -0.24 3.61 -1.58
N THR A 81 -0.36 3.24 -0.30
CA THR A 81 -0.79 1.91 0.17
C THR A 81 -2.09 1.93 0.97
N LEU A 82 -2.92 2.96 0.81
CA LEU A 82 -4.23 3.05 1.46
C LEU A 82 -5.25 2.07 0.88
N SER A 83 -6.33 1.84 1.62
CA SER A 83 -7.57 1.32 1.07
C SER A 83 -8.10 2.30 0.03
N VAL A 84 -8.41 1.79 -1.16
CA VAL A 84 -8.95 2.64 -2.26
C VAL A 84 -10.30 3.23 -1.87
N ASP A 85 -11.15 2.42 -1.22
CA ASP A 85 -12.50 2.84 -0.82
C ASP A 85 -12.44 3.89 0.30
N ASP A 86 -11.62 3.63 1.35
CA ASP A 86 -11.48 4.55 2.48
C ASP A 86 -10.86 5.89 2.05
N ALA A 87 -9.87 5.84 1.14
CA ALA A 87 -9.27 7.06 0.58
C ALA A 87 -10.28 7.87 -0.25
N ALA A 88 -11.19 7.19 -0.97
CA ALA A 88 -12.25 7.85 -1.72
C ALA A 88 -13.24 8.56 -0.77
N ASP A 89 -13.63 7.93 0.34
CA ASP A 89 -14.51 8.51 1.34
C ASP A 89 -13.90 9.78 1.97
N ILE A 90 -12.62 9.71 2.36
CA ILE A 90 -11.90 10.86 2.90
C ILE A 90 -11.77 11.98 1.84
N MET A 91 -11.45 11.62 0.58
CA MET A 91 -11.36 12.58 -0.52
C MET A 91 -12.70 13.30 -0.75
N ASN A 92 -13.81 12.57 -0.66
CA ASN A 92 -15.15 13.18 -0.77
C ASN A 92 -15.41 14.18 0.37
N ALA A 93 -15.04 13.85 1.61
CA ALA A 93 -15.12 14.78 2.74
C ALA A 93 -14.25 16.03 2.53
N VAL A 94 -13.02 15.84 2.01
CA VAL A 94 -12.14 16.97 1.66
C VAL A 94 -12.76 17.88 0.61
N LYS A 95 -13.33 17.33 -0.47
CA LYS A 95 -14.01 18.11 -1.52
C LYS A 95 -15.23 18.87 -1.02
N GLN A 96 -15.98 18.25 -0.12
CA GLN A 96 -17.16 18.92 0.48
C GLN A 96 -16.74 20.13 1.32
N ARG A 97 -15.66 20.00 2.11
CA ARG A 97 -15.16 21.09 2.94
C ARG A 97 -14.35 22.13 2.17
N PHE A 98 -13.57 21.70 1.19
CA PHE A 98 -12.69 22.52 0.38
C PHE A 98 -12.97 22.32 -1.12
N PRO A 99 -14.05 22.90 -1.68
CA PRO A 99 -14.49 22.66 -3.07
C PRO A 99 -13.45 23.02 -4.14
N GLN A 100 -12.49 23.89 -3.82
CA GLN A 100 -11.43 24.32 -4.74
C GLN A 100 -10.13 23.56 -4.55
N VAL A 101 -10.12 22.51 -3.72
CA VAL A 101 -8.92 21.71 -3.48
C VAL A 101 -8.41 21.10 -4.77
N ARG A 102 -7.11 21.14 -4.97
CA ARG A 102 -6.45 20.52 -6.11
C ARG A 102 -6.25 19.04 -5.85
N GLU A 103 -6.88 18.22 -6.63
CA GLU A 103 -6.66 16.76 -6.61
C GLU A 103 -5.32 16.39 -7.28
N PRO A 104 -4.72 15.25 -6.92
CA PRO A 104 -3.58 14.70 -7.65
C PRO A 104 -3.95 14.50 -9.13
N LYS A 105 -3.03 14.83 -10.05
CA LYS A 105 -3.25 14.63 -11.50
C LYS A 105 -3.45 13.16 -11.88
N GLN A 106 -2.90 12.26 -11.13
CA GLN A 106 -3.07 10.81 -11.20
C GLN A 106 -3.23 10.31 -9.78
N GLN A 107 -4.00 9.26 -9.57
CA GLN A 107 -4.14 8.67 -8.25
C GLN A 107 -2.76 8.36 -7.65
N ASP A 108 -2.56 8.73 -6.39
CA ASP A 108 -1.32 8.45 -5.68
C ASP A 108 -1.28 7.01 -5.17
N ILE A 109 -2.46 6.39 -4.91
CA ILE A 109 -2.53 4.96 -4.59
C ILE A 109 -1.91 4.19 -5.76
N CYS A 110 -0.86 3.43 -5.46
CA CYS A 110 -0.09 2.77 -6.51
C CYS A 110 -0.89 1.65 -7.18
N TYR A 111 -0.63 1.44 -8.48
CA TYR A 111 -1.27 0.37 -9.27
C TYR A 111 -1.14 -1.01 -8.61
N ALA A 112 0.00 -1.30 -7.98
CA ALA A 112 0.23 -2.57 -7.31
C ALA A 112 -0.67 -2.76 -6.09
N THR A 113 -0.97 -1.69 -5.35
CA THR A 113 -1.95 -1.69 -4.26
C THR A 113 -3.36 -1.85 -4.81
N GLN A 114 -3.74 -1.08 -5.82
CA GLN A 114 -5.08 -1.12 -6.40
C GLN A 114 -5.39 -2.48 -7.02
N ASN A 115 -4.53 -2.98 -7.91
CA ASN A 115 -4.73 -4.29 -8.56
C ASN A 115 -4.94 -5.42 -7.56
N ARG A 116 -4.17 -5.41 -6.44
CA ARG A 116 -4.31 -6.43 -5.40
C ARG A 116 -5.60 -6.29 -4.61
N GLN A 117 -6.03 -5.07 -4.31
CA GLN A 117 -7.32 -4.85 -3.65
C GLN A 117 -8.48 -5.27 -4.57
N ASP A 118 -8.42 -4.94 -5.85
CA ASP A 118 -9.43 -5.36 -6.83
C ASP A 118 -9.48 -6.89 -6.95
N ALA A 119 -8.32 -7.54 -6.99
CA ALA A 119 -8.24 -9.00 -7.01
C ALA A 119 -8.85 -9.65 -5.74
N ILE A 120 -8.60 -9.07 -4.55
CA ILE A 120 -9.19 -9.54 -3.29
C ILE A 120 -10.70 -9.33 -3.24
N LYS A 121 -11.21 -8.20 -3.74
CA LYS A 121 -12.65 -7.95 -3.85
C LYS A 121 -13.36 -9.02 -4.70
N LEU A 122 -12.69 -9.47 -5.78
CA LEU A 122 -13.22 -10.55 -6.62
C LEU A 122 -13.04 -11.93 -5.98
N LEU A 123 -11.96 -12.18 -5.26
CA LEU A 123 -11.62 -13.46 -4.66
C LEU A 123 -12.47 -13.75 -3.43
N SER A 124 -12.62 -12.78 -2.52
CA SER A 124 -13.21 -12.97 -1.21
C SER A 124 -14.60 -13.62 -1.24
N PRO A 125 -15.56 -13.22 -2.10
CA PRO A 125 -16.87 -13.86 -2.13
C PRO A 125 -16.87 -15.28 -2.72
N GLN A 126 -15.76 -15.76 -3.26
CA GLN A 126 -15.64 -17.08 -3.89
C GLN A 126 -14.92 -18.12 -3.02
N VAL A 127 -14.48 -17.74 -1.83
CA VAL A 127 -13.67 -18.60 -0.94
C VAL A 127 -14.16 -18.57 0.50
N ASP A 128 -13.84 -19.63 1.24
CA ASP A 128 -14.25 -19.76 2.65
C ASP A 128 -13.30 -19.06 3.63
N VAL A 129 -12.07 -18.84 3.20
CA VAL A 129 -11.02 -18.16 3.98
C VAL A 129 -9.98 -17.57 3.04
N VAL A 130 -9.41 -16.43 3.42
CA VAL A 130 -8.29 -15.78 2.70
C VAL A 130 -7.03 -15.86 3.54
N ILE A 131 -5.93 -16.28 2.92
CA ILE A 131 -4.57 -16.21 3.47
C ILE A 131 -3.80 -15.12 2.71
N VAL A 132 -3.25 -14.17 3.44
CA VAL A 132 -2.41 -13.09 2.90
C VAL A 132 -0.96 -13.37 3.26
N VAL A 133 -0.11 -13.57 2.26
CA VAL A 133 1.34 -13.69 2.48
C VAL A 133 1.93 -12.29 2.57
N GLY A 134 2.51 -11.94 3.71
CA GLY A 134 3.10 -10.62 3.94
C GLY A 134 3.37 -10.33 5.40
N SER A 135 4.16 -9.30 5.65
CA SER A 135 4.55 -8.91 7.00
C SER A 135 3.46 -8.07 7.71
N PRO A 136 3.28 -8.23 9.02
CA PRO A 136 2.43 -7.36 9.84
C PRO A 136 2.80 -5.88 9.77
N THR A 137 4.05 -5.57 9.43
CA THR A 137 4.52 -4.19 9.25
C THR A 137 4.20 -3.61 7.86
N SER A 138 3.73 -4.44 6.93
CA SER A 138 3.38 -4.01 5.57
C SER A 138 1.97 -3.43 5.53
N SER A 139 1.84 -2.13 5.26
CA SER A 139 0.55 -1.46 5.09
C SER A 139 -0.29 -2.13 4.01
N ASN A 140 0.29 -2.42 2.84
CA ASN A 140 -0.43 -3.07 1.75
C ASN A 140 -0.95 -4.47 2.15
N SER A 141 -0.16 -5.30 2.85
CA SER A 141 -0.59 -6.64 3.30
C SER A 141 -1.74 -6.55 4.30
N ASN A 142 -1.67 -5.61 5.25
CA ASN A 142 -2.76 -5.35 6.20
C ASN A 142 -4.05 -4.94 5.45
N ARG A 143 -3.94 -4.04 4.46
CA ARG A 143 -5.11 -3.63 3.66
C ARG A 143 -5.77 -4.79 2.94
N LEU A 144 -5.01 -5.74 2.37
CA LEU A 144 -5.59 -6.92 1.73
C LEU A 144 -6.39 -7.78 2.70
N ARG A 145 -5.85 -8.00 3.92
CA ARG A 145 -6.57 -8.70 4.98
C ARG A 145 -7.87 -7.97 5.36
N ASP A 146 -7.78 -6.66 5.56
CA ASP A 146 -8.91 -5.84 5.99
C ASP A 146 -10.00 -5.79 4.91
N VAL A 147 -9.62 -5.69 3.63
CA VAL A 147 -10.56 -5.75 2.50
C VAL A 147 -11.28 -7.10 2.48
N ALA A 148 -10.57 -8.24 2.62
CA ALA A 148 -11.20 -9.55 2.66
C ALA A 148 -12.21 -9.66 3.82
N ALA A 149 -11.84 -9.17 5.01
CA ALA A 149 -12.72 -9.15 6.18
C ALA A 149 -13.96 -8.25 5.95
N LYS A 150 -13.81 -7.09 5.30
CA LYS A 150 -14.91 -6.18 4.94
C LYS A 150 -15.93 -6.85 4.00
N TYR A 151 -15.47 -7.81 3.17
CA TYR A 151 -16.33 -8.64 2.32
C TYR A 151 -16.91 -9.88 3.05
N GLY A 152 -16.73 -9.97 4.37
CA GLY A 152 -17.29 -11.03 5.21
C GLY A 152 -16.52 -12.36 5.16
N THR A 153 -15.35 -12.40 4.53
CA THR A 153 -14.53 -13.61 4.43
C THR A 153 -13.45 -13.60 5.52
N PRO A 154 -13.39 -14.63 6.41
CA PRO A 154 -12.31 -14.76 7.37
C PRO A 154 -10.95 -14.64 6.69
N SER A 155 -10.05 -13.84 7.25
CA SER A 155 -8.78 -13.56 6.62
C SER A 155 -7.65 -13.54 7.63
N TYR A 156 -6.54 -14.19 7.28
CA TYR A 156 -5.35 -14.32 8.13
C TYR A 156 -4.11 -13.92 7.35
N MET A 157 -3.13 -13.39 8.04
CA MET A 157 -1.85 -13.01 7.44
C MET A 157 -0.74 -13.90 8.00
N VAL A 158 0.18 -14.29 7.12
CA VAL A 158 1.37 -15.08 7.46
C VAL A 158 2.60 -14.47 6.80
N ASP A 159 3.66 -14.32 7.55
CA ASP A 159 4.97 -13.92 7.01
C ASP A 159 5.71 -15.14 6.45
N HIS A 160 5.54 -16.30 7.11
CA HIS A 160 6.16 -17.58 6.74
C HIS A 160 5.13 -18.71 6.72
N ALA A 161 5.40 -19.75 5.92
CA ALA A 161 4.53 -20.93 5.82
C ALA A 161 4.32 -21.65 7.16
N SER A 162 5.28 -21.57 8.10
CA SER A 162 5.19 -22.16 9.45
C SER A 162 4.15 -21.48 10.34
N GLU A 163 3.74 -20.25 10.02
CA GLU A 163 2.70 -19.52 10.77
C GLU A 163 1.29 -19.93 10.39
N LEU A 164 1.15 -20.70 9.30
CA LEU A 164 -0.16 -21.20 8.85
C LEU A 164 -0.73 -22.19 9.86
N LYS A 165 -1.84 -21.83 10.47
CA LYS A 165 -2.50 -22.64 11.49
C LYS A 165 -3.54 -23.55 10.87
N PRO A 166 -3.44 -24.89 11.07
CA PRO A 166 -4.41 -25.85 10.52
C PRO A 166 -5.86 -25.56 10.94
N GLU A 167 -6.07 -25.03 12.14
CA GLU A 167 -7.40 -24.68 12.66
C GLU A 167 -8.13 -23.61 11.83
N TRP A 168 -7.42 -22.75 11.10
CA TRP A 168 -8.04 -21.79 10.19
C TRP A 168 -8.71 -22.44 8.98
N LEU A 169 -8.31 -23.68 8.67
CA LEU A 169 -8.71 -24.41 7.48
C LEU A 169 -9.79 -25.47 7.79
N VAL A 170 -10.10 -25.72 9.07
CA VAL A 170 -11.10 -26.71 9.46
C VAL A 170 -12.45 -26.37 8.85
N GLY A 171 -13.03 -27.34 8.11
CA GLY A 171 -14.33 -27.19 7.44
C GLY A 171 -14.32 -26.28 6.20
N LYS A 172 -13.16 -25.78 5.78
CA LYS A 172 -13.01 -24.94 4.57
C LYS A 172 -12.77 -25.81 3.35
N ARG A 173 -13.47 -25.50 2.24
CA ARG A 173 -13.33 -26.19 0.96
C ARG A 173 -12.48 -25.39 -0.03
N THR A 174 -12.53 -24.07 0.08
CA THR A 174 -11.86 -23.13 -0.83
C THR A 174 -11.05 -22.12 -0.05
N ILE A 175 -9.78 -21.99 -0.41
CA ILE A 175 -8.82 -21.08 0.23
C ILE A 175 -8.37 -20.07 -0.81
N GLY A 176 -8.60 -18.80 -0.55
CA GLY A 176 -8.02 -17.71 -1.32
C GLY A 176 -6.60 -17.43 -0.83
N LEU A 177 -5.65 -17.37 -1.74
CA LEU A 177 -4.28 -16.99 -1.43
C LEU A 177 -3.91 -15.72 -2.19
N THR A 178 -3.43 -14.73 -1.47
CA THR A 178 -2.89 -13.49 -2.03
C THR A 178 -1.60 -13.10 -1.33
N ALA A 179 -0.88 -12.13 -1.89
CA ALA A 179 0.37 -11.66 -1.32
C ALA A 179 0.46 -10.14 -1.37
N GLY A 180 1.10 -9.55 -0.38
CA GLY A 180 1.47 -8.14 -0.40
C GLY A 180 2.42 -7.83 -1.57
N ALA A 181 2.43 -6.57 -2.02
CA ALA A 181 3.24 -6.13 -3.17
C ALA A 181 4.76 -6.34 -2.96
N SER A 182 5.22 -6.34 -1.73
CA SER A 182 6.62 -6.57 -1.35
C SER A 182 6.95 -8.00 -0.94
N ALA A 183 5.95 -8.91 -0.90
CA ALA A 183 6.18 -10.30 -0.50
C ALA A 183 6.96 -11.04 -1.60
N PRO A 184 8.09 -11.69 -1.28
CA PRO A 184 8.83 -12.49 -2.24
C PRO A 184 8.01 -13.69 -2.73
N ASP A 185 8.09 -14.00 -4.04
CA ASP A 185 7.37 -15.13 -4.63
C ASP A 185 7.71 -16.46 -3.96
N ILE A 186 8.94 -16.63 -3.50
CA ILE A 186 9.37 -17.84 -2.80
C ILE A 186 8.54 -18.12 -1.54
N LEU A 187 8.13 -17.09 -0.81
CA LEU A 187 7.27 -17.26 0.38
C LEU A 187 5.85 -17.70 -0.02
N VAL A 188 5.33 -17.18 -1.13
CA VAL A 188 4.05 -17.61 -1.69
C VAL A 188 4.09 -19.09 -2.06
N GLN A 189 5.15 -19.53 -2.74
CA GLN A 189 5.35 -20.94 -3.11
C GLN A 189 5.47 -21.86 -1.88
N GLN A 190 6.15 -21.41 -0.82
CA GLN A 190 6.25 -22.15 0.44
C GLN A 190 4.89 -22.29 1.12
N VAL A 191 4.08 -21.24 1.13
CA VAL A 191 2.70 -21.29 1.67
C VAL A 191 1.83 -22.24 0.83
N ILE A 192 1.93 -22.23 -0.50
CA ILE A 192 1.24 -23.19 -1.37
C ILE A 192 1.66 -24.62 -1.06
N ALA A 193 2.95 -24.89 -0.89
CA ALA A 193 3.45 -26.21 -0.52
C ALA A 193 2.85 -26.66 0.85
N ARG A 194 2.85 -25.77 1.83
CA ARG A 194 2.27 -26.05 3.13
C ARG A 194 0.77 -26.31 3.08
N LEU A 195 0.01 -25.57 2.28
CA LEU A 195 -1.41 -25.81 2.05
C LEU A 195 -1.66 -27.19 1.44
N ARG A 196 -0.77 -27.66 0.52
CA ARG A 196 -0.86 -29.01 -0.04
C ARG A 196 -0.61 -30.10 1.01
N GLU A 197 0.37 -29.93 1.88
CA GLU A 197 0.61 -30.81 3.02
C GLU A 197 -0.63 -30.90 3.95
N LEU A 198 -1.37 -29.81 4.08
CA LEU A 198 -2.59 -29.71 4.87
C LEU A 198 -3.86 -30.18 4.11
N GLY A 199 -3.72 -30.72 2.89
CA GLY A 199 -4.80 -31.36 2.14
C GLY A 199 -5.33 -30.58 0.94
N ALA A 200 -4.73 -29.45 0.54
CA ALA A 200 -5.15 -28.77 -0.69
C ALA A 200 -4.77 -29.59 -1.94
N VAL A 201 -5.79 -30.00 -2.70
CA VAL A 201 -5.63 -30.92 -3.85
C VAL A 201 -5.36 -30.19 -5.16
N SER A 202 -5.76 -28.94 -5.30
CA SER A 202 -5.59 -28.17 -6.54
C SER A 202 -5.29 -26.70 -6.26
N VAL A 203 -4.53 -26.08 -7.15
CA VAL A 203 -4.25 -24.65 -7.15
C VAL A 203 -4.66 -24.07 -8.49
N ARG A 204 -5.43 -23.00 -8.46
CA ARG A 204 -5.85 -22.26 -9.66
C ARG A 204 -5.44 -20.80 -9.50
N THR A 205 -4.89 -20.21 -10.54
CA THR A 205 -4.65 -18.77 -10.58
C THR A 205 -5.91 -18.05 -10.99
N LEU A 206 -6.32 -17.04 -10.21
CA LEU A 206 -7.39 -16.14 -10.59
C LEU A 206 -6.93 -15.28 -11.76
N ALA A 207 -7.76 -15.19 -12.80
CA ALA A 207 -7.49 -14.25 -13.90
C ALA A 207 -7.52 -12.81 -13.37
N GLY A 208 -6.49 -12.04 -13.70
CA GLY A 208 -6.32 -10.68 -13.23
C GLY A 208 -5.38 -9.86 -14.12
N ILE A 209 -5.12 -8.64 -13.70
CA ILE A 209 -4.21 -7.73 -14.40
C ILE A 209 -2.78 -8.26 -14.27
N GLN A 210 -2.09 -8.42 -15.41
CA GLN A 210 -0.67 -8.74 -15.42
C GLN A 210 0.15 -7.46 -15.27
N GLU A 211 0.94 -7.39 -14.19
CA GLU A 211 1.85 -6.27 -13.95
C GLU A 211 3.14 -6.45 -14.75
N THR A 212 3.42 -5.48 -15.63
CA THR A 212 4.63 -5.51 -16.49
C THR A 212 5.69 -4.49 -16.06
N ILE A 213 5.38 -3.65 -15.06
CA ILE A 213 6.26 -2.58 -14.62
C ILE A 213 7.40 -3.16 -13.78
N LYS A 214 8.64 -2.83 -14.18
CA LYS A 214 9.85 -3.18 -13.43
C LYS A 214 10.61 -1.90 -13.10
N PHE A 215 10.84 -1.65 -11.82
CA PHE A 215 11.66 -0.54 -11.40
C PHE A 215 13.16 -0.89 -11.47
N PRO A 216 14.00 0.04 -11.95
CA PRO A 216 15.44 -0.17 -11.94
C PRO A 216 16.00 -0.13 -10.52
N LEU A 217 17.09 -0.84 -10.28
CA LEU A 217 17.86 -0.71 -9.04
C LEU A 217 18.33 0.76 -8.84
N PRO A 218 18.43 1.23 -7.59
CA PRO A 218 18.98 2.53 -7.28
C PRO A 218 20.32 2.78 -7.95
N LYS A 219 20.57 4.05 -8.34
CA LYS A 219 21.86 4.43 -8.94
C LYS A 219 23.01 4.04 -8.03
N GLY A 220 24.01 3.36 -8.55
CA GLY A 220 25.19 2.90 -7.82
C GLY A 220 25.12 1.44 -7.33
N LEU A 221 23.94 0.87 -7.05
CA LEU A 221 23.82 -0.57 -6.75
C LEU A 221 24.08 -1.43 -7.98
N ARG A 222 23.76 -0.97 -9.19
CA ARG A 222 24.07 -1.66 -10.45
C ARG A 222 25.58 -1.91 -10.67
N GLN A 223 26.44 -1.11 -10.05
CA GLN A 223 27.90 -1.24 -10.18
C GLN A 223 28.46 -2.26 -9.20
N ILE A 224 27.83 -2.46 -8.03
CA ILE A 224 28.29 -3.41 -7.01
C ILE A 224 28.00 -4.85 -7.46
N GLY A 225 26.87 -5.14 -8.09
CA GLY A 225 26.51 -6.48 -8.57
C GLY A 225 27.35 -7.00 -9.75
N ARG A 226 28.13 -6.13 -10.42
CA ARG A 226 29.06 -6.52 -11.51
C ARG A 226 30.46 -6.86 -11.04
N ALA A 227 30.81 -6.60 -9.80
CA ALA A 227 32.15 -6.83 -9.26
C ALA A 227 32.33 -8.22 -8.66
N HIS A 228 31.30 -9.08 -8.65
CA HIS A 228 31.30 -10.41 -8.06
C HIS A 228 30.72 -11.51 -8.97
N VAL A 229 30.84 -11.34 -10.30
CA VAL A 229 30.55 -12.41 -11.28
C VAL A 229 31.84 -12.71 -12.05
#